data_febf1f198baf7bf01dce7a8a632f26f7
#
_entry.id   febf1f198baf7bf01dce7a8a632f26f7
#
_cell.length_a   1.000
_cell.length_b   1.000
_cell.length_c   1.000
_cell.angle_alpha   90.00
_cell.angle_beta   90.00
_cell.angle_gamma   90.00
#
_symmetry.space_group_name_H-M   'P 1'
#
loop_
_entity.id
_entity.type
_entity.pdbx_description
1 polymer ?
#
loop_
_entity_poly.entity_id
_entity_poly.type
_entity_poly.pdbx_seq_one_letter_code
_entity_poly.pdbx_strand_id
1 'polypeptide(L)'
;IAGIIGHANMMLGASVKEVLELHIEKGEGFFRGIRHAGGWDEDERVKNAHSHPTPHIYLEDDFQLGLQELCSMNLVFDTWHYHNQITDLTKLAKNLPDLVIVHDHFGGPLGIGPYKGKREEIFKQWKEDIYELSQCKNVYAKLGGLAMPVNGWAWHKNEYPASSDDIITEQSGYYLYTIDCFGSKRCMFESNFPVDKQSVSYHVIWNAYKKLVQDFDEQDKHNLFYGTAEKVYKLTN
;
A
#
# COMPACT_ATOMS: atom_id res chain seq x y z
N ILE A 1 -16.51 -1.31 12.29
CA ILE A 1 -15.06 -1.46 12.11
C ILE A 1 -14.75 -2.93 12.20
N ALA A 2 -14.07 -3.49 11.19
CA ALA A 2 -13.74 -4.91 11.14
C ALA A 2 -12.29 -5.19 11.60
N GLY A 3 -11.41 -4.19 11.48
CA GLY A 3 -10.03 -4.27 11.92
C GLY A 3 -9.39 -2.88 12.01
N ILE A 4 -8.30 -2.78 12.75
CA ILE A 4 -7.54 -1.55 12.97
C ILE A 4 -6.07 -1.82 12.64
N ILE A 5 -5.51 -1.03 11.73
CA ILE A 5 -4.07 -0.90 11.52
C ILE A 5 -3.66 0.39 12.25
N GLY A 6 -2.82 0.25 13.26
CA GLY A 6 -2.32 1.36 14.07
C GLY A 6 -1.00 1.93 13.53
N HIS A 7 -0.36 2.76 14.34
CA HIS A 7 0.98 3.26 14.10
C HIS A 7 1.87 2.98 15.32
N ALA A 8 3.08 2.50 15.08
CA ALA A 8 4.15 2.44 16.07
C ALA A 8 5.48 2.72 15.37
N ASN A 9 6.43 3.28 16.10
CA ASN A 9 7.76 3.55 15.57
C ASN A 9 8.60 2.26 15.57
N MET A 10 8.73 1.60 14.42
CA MET A 10 9.51 0.37 14.28
C MET A 10 11.02 0.57 14.57
N MET A 11 11.53 1.83 14.46
CA MET A 11 12.90 2.18 14.84
C MET A 11 13.18 2.04 16.35
N LEU A 12 12.20 1.71 17.17
CA LEU A 12 12.41 1.32 18.57
C LEU A 12 13.05 -0.08 18.71
N GLY A 13 13.22 -0.79 17.59
CA GLY A 13 13.76 -2.14 17.61
C GLY A 13 12.93 -3.06 18.48
N ALA A 14 13.58 -3.94 19.26
CA ALA A 14 12.90 -4.86 20.16
C ALA A 14 12.01 -4.16 21.22
N SER A 15 12.29 -2.90 21.56
CA SER A 15 11.49 -2.14 22.54
C SER A 15 10.10 -1.78 22.04
N VAL A 16 9.81 -1.94 20.75
CA VAL A 16 8.45 -1.70 20.20
C VAL A 16 7.43 -2.69 20.75
N LYS A 17 7.87 -3.82 21.28
CA LYS A 17 7.02 -4.87 21.86
C LYS A 17 5.99 -4.33 22.84
N GLU A 18 6.40 -3.49 23.80
CA GLU A 18 5.51 -2.90 24.81
C GLU A 18 4.41 -2.05 24.15
N VAL A 19 4.76 -1.31 23.09
CA VAL A 19 3.79 -0.49 22.32
C VAL A 19 2.80 -1.38 21.61
N LEU A 20 3.25 -2.50 21.01
CA LEU A 20 2.37 -3.44 20.33
C LEU A 20 1.41 -4.15 21.30
N GLU A 21 1.89 -4.53 22.48
CA GLU A 21 1.05 -5.10 23.56
C GLU A 21 -0.06 -4.13 23.99
N LEU A 22 0.26 -2.84 24.15
CA LEU A 22 -0.71 -1.80 24.44
C LEU A 22 -1.75 -1.63 23.31
N HIS A 23 -1.32 -1.70 22.06
CA HIS A 23 -2.24 -1.66 20.91
C HIS A 23 -3.19 -2.87 20.91
N ILE A 24 -2.69 -4.06 21.23
CA ILE A 24 -3.51 -5.27 21.34
C ILE A 24 -4.54 -5.12 22.45
N GLU A 25 -4.11 -4.68 23.65
CA GLU A 25 -4.97 -4.47 24.80
C GLU A 25 -6.09 -3.44 24.50
N LYS A 26 -5.72 -2.26 24.00
CA LYS A 26 -6.67 -1.17 23.72
C LYS A 26 -7.48 -1.38 22.45
N GLY A 27 -7.02 -2.23 21.56
CA GLY A 27 -7.73 -2.56 20.33
C GLY A 27 -8.90 -3.53 20.51
N GLU A 28 -9.09 -4.09 21.73
CA GLU A 28 -10.25 -4.91 22.10
C GLU A 28 -10.59 -6.00 21.06
N GLY A 29 -9.55 -6.66 20.51
CA GLY A 29 -9.69 -7.69 19.48
C GLY A 29 -9.83 -7.16 18.04
N PHE A 30 -9.80 -5.84 17.79
CA PHE A 30 -9.83 -5.27 16.44
C PHE A 30 -8.44 -4.93 15.88
N PHE A 31 -7.42 -4.86 16.71
CA PHE A 31 -6.06 -4.55 16.24
C PHE A 31 -5.49 -5.68 15.38
N ARG A 32 -4.95 -5.34 14.19
CA ARG A 32 -4.45 -6.30 13.20
C ARG A 32 -3.00 -6.10 12.82
N GLY A 33 -2.47 -4.92 13.01
CA GLY A 33 -1.11 -4.61 12.59
C GLY A 33 -0.74 -3.15 12.65
N ILE A 34 0.40 -2.84 12.09
CA ILE A 34 0.99 -1.50 12.10
C ILE A 34 1.24 -1.02 10.67
N ARG A 35 1.00 0.29 10.45
CA ARG A 35 1.58 1.03 9.34
C ARG A 35 2.65 1.97 9.87
N HIS A 36 3.88 1.82 9.38
CA HIS A 36 4.94 2.80 9.55
C HIS A 36 5.32 3.34 8.17
N ALA A 37 4.98 4.59 7.91
CA ALA A 37 5.19 5.21 6.60
C ALA A 37 6.67 5.47 6.37
N GLY A 38 7.23 4.90 5.29
CA GLY A 38 8.64 5.02 4.89
C GLY A 38 8.87 5.91 3.67
N GLY A 39 7.84 6.61 3.17
CA GLY A 39 7.93 7.43 1.95
C GLY A 39 8.95 8.53 2.07
N TRP A 40 10.05 8.40 1.33
CA TRP A 40 11.16 9.34 1.30
C TRP A 40 11.61 9.64 -0.14
N ASP A 41 11.99 10.89 -0.36
CA ASP A 41 12.62 11.36 -1.59
C ASP A 41 13.59 12.47 -1.26
N GLU A 42 14.70 12.59 -2.03
CA GLU A 42 15.71 13.61 -1.81
C GLU A 42 15.27 15.01 -2.28
N ASP A 43 14.29 15.08 -3.18
CA ASP A 43 13.82 16.33 -3.75
C ASP A 43 12.78 16.99 -2.84
N GLU A 44 13.07 18.18 -2.34
CA GLU A 44 12.20 18.94 -1.43
C GLU A 44 10.79 19.22 -1.96
N ARG A 45 10.58 19.11 -3.28
CA ARG A 45 9.25 19.24 -3.90
C ARG A 45 8.37 18.02 -3.68
N VAL A 46 8.97 16.90 -3.24
CA VAL A 46 8.28 15.69 -2.82
C VAL A 46 8.24 15.66 -1.30
N LYS A 47 7.04 15.73 -0.74
CA LYS A 47 6.89 15.74 0.71
C LYS A 47 7.13 14.34 1.29
N ASN A 48 8.15 14.20 2.12
CA ASN A 48 8.42 12.96 2.85
C ASN A 48 7.32 12.62 3.86
N ALA A 49 7.24 11.34 4.23
CA ALA A 49 6.25 10.86 5.20
C ALA A 49 6.43 11.55 6.58
N HIS A 50 5.32 11.66 7.31
CA HIS A 50 5.28 12.31 8.63
C HIS A 50 6.09 11.56 9.72
N SER A 51 6.51 10.34 9.46
CA SER A 51 7.41 9.53 10.29
C SER A 51 8.87 9.99 10.24
N HIS A 52 9.19 10.96 9.36
CA HIS A 52 10.55 11.44 9.09
C HIS A 52 11.54 10.31 8.78
N PRO A 53 11.22 9.43 7.79
CA PRO A 53 12.04 8.27 7.49
C PRO A 53 13.41 8.65 6.92
N THR A 54 14.39 7.76 7.09
CA THR A 54 15.63 7.76 6.32
C THR A 54 15.41 7.26 4.90
N PRO A 55 16.33 7.49 3.94
CA PRO A 55 16.20 7.00 2.57
C PRO A 55 15.89 5.50 2.44
N HIS A 56 16.50 4.68 3.31
CA HIS A 56 16.46 3.23 3.28
C HIS A 56 15.90 2.64 4.58
N ILE A 57 14.91 3.29 5.18
CA ILE A 57 14.36 2.90 6.49
C ILE A 57 14.03 1.41 6.62
N TYR A 58 13.55 0.77 5.55
CA TYR A 58 13.22 -0.65 5.55
C TYR A 58 14.42 -1.59 5.69
N LEU A 59 15.63 -1.07 5.48
CA LEU A 59 16.88 -1.83 5.59
C LEU A 59 17.65 -1.54 6.88
N GLU A 60 17.16 -0.60 7.70
CA GLU A 60 17.75 -0.30 9.01
C GLU A 60 17.57 -1.49 9.96
N ASP A 61 18.64 -1.86 10.68
CA ASP A 61 18.64 -3.01 11.58
C ASP A 61 17.57 -2.88 12.66
N ASP A 62 17.45 -1.71 13.29
CA ASP A 62 16.43 -1.46 14.32
C ASP A 62 15.00 -1.56 13.75
N PHE A 63 14.78 -1.11 12.51
CA PHE A 63 13.48 -1.25 11.85
C PHE A 63 13.11 -2.73 11.65
N GLN A 64 14.05 -3.53 11.17
CA GLN A 64 13.84 -4.96 10.97
C GLN A 64 13.66 -5.70 12.30
N LEU A 65 14.40 -5.34 13.36
CA LEU A 65 14.18 -5.87 14.72
C LEU A 65 12.75 -5.55 15.21
N GLY A 66 12.27 -4.32 15.01
CA GLY A 66 10.87 -3.96 15.32
C GLY A 66 9.84 -4.78 14.56
N LEU A 67 10.10 -5.05 13.28
CA LEU A 67 9.22 -5.90 12.47
C LEU A 67 9.28 -7.39 12.86
N GLN A 68 10.40 -7.88 13.41
CA GLN A 68 10.47 -9.22 13.97
C GLN A 68 9.55 -9.36 15.18
N GLU A 69 9.49 -8.35 16.06
CA GLU A 69 8.52 -8.33 17.17
C GLU A 69 7.08 -8.34 16.67
N LEU A 70 6.77 -7.52 15.64
CA LEU A 70 5.46 -7.51 14.99
C LEU A 70 5.09 -8.90 14.44
N CYS A 71 6.03 -9.54 13.75
CA CYS A 71 5.89 -10.90 13.21
C CYS A 71 5.62 -11.93 14.31
N SER A 72 6.40 -11.88 15.43
CA SER A 72 6.27 -12.79 16.56
C SER A 72 4.87 -12.74 17.20
N MET A 73 4.19 -11.59 17.12
CA MET A 73 2.83 -11.38 17.59
C MET A 73 1.75 -11.70 16.55
N ASN A 74 2.15 -12.22 15.38
CA ASN A 74 1.24 -12.56 14.28
C ASN A 74 0.41 -11.36 13.78
N LEU A 75 1.03 -10.18 13.77
CA LEU A 75 0.50 -8.91 13.28
C LEU A 75 0.99 -8.60 11.86
N VAL A 76 0.23 -7.77 11.14
CA VAL A 76 0.51 -7.41 9.75
C VAL A 76 1.30 -6.10 9.68
N PHE A 77 2.19 -5.98 8.72
CA PHE A 77 2.88 -4.74 8.39
C PHE A 77 2.32 -4.14 7.11
N ASP A 78 1.60 -3.02 7.20
CA ASP A 78 1.19 -2.21 6.06
C ASP A 78 2.29 -1.19 5.73
N THR A 79 2.68 -1.10 4.45
CA THR A 79 3.76 -0.21 4.01
C THR A 79 3.19 1.03 3.32
N TRP A 80 3.81 2.19 3.55
CA TRP A 80 3.61 3.36 2.72
C TRP A 80 4.96 3.94 2.33
N HIS A 81 5.27 3.93 1.03
CA HIS A 81 6.54 4.41 0.48
C HIS A 81 6.33 4.90 -0.95
N TYR A 82 7.38 5.46 -1.56
CA TYR A 82 7.36 5.85 -2.96
C TYR A 82 7.94 4.76 -3.87
N HIS A 83 7.65 4.85 -5.17
CA HIS A 83 8.04 3.83 -6.15
C HIS A 83 9.54 3.54 -6.19
N ASN A 84 10.39 4.54 -5.93
CA ASN A 84 11.84 4.41 -5.86
C ASN A 84 12.34 3.56 -4.67
N GLN A 85 11.46 3.19 -3.74
CA GLN A 85 11.77 2.38 -2.56
C GLN A 85 11.21 0.94 -2.64
N ILE A 86 10.56 0.54 -3.75
CA ILE A 86 9.99 -0.81 -3.90
C ILE A 86 11.08 -1.88 -3.80
N THR A 87 12.28 -1.61 -4.32
CA THR A 87 13.41 -2.54 -4.22
C THR A 87 13.85 -2.79 -2.78
N ASP A 88 13.78 -1.79 -1.90
CA ASP A 88 14.09 -1.95 -0.48
C ASP A 88 13.01 -2.78 0.23
N LEU A 89 11.73 -2.57 -0.11
CA LEU A 89 10.66 -3.44 0.37
C LEU A 89 10.85 -4.89 -0.09
N THR A 90 11.31 -5.11 -1.32
CA THR A 90 11.62 -6.46 -1.83
C THR A 90 12.72 -7.13 -1.01
N LYS A 91 13.77 -6.39 -0.64
CA LYS A 91 14.85 -6.90 0.23
C LYS A 91 14.31 -7.20 1.63
N LEU A 92 13.53 -6.29 2.22
CA LEU A 92 12.88 -6.49 3.51
C LEU A 92 12.02 -7.76 3.51
N ALA A 93 11.17 -7.93 2.49
CA ALA A 93 10.30 -9.10 2.38
C ALA A 93 11.06 -10.42 2.29
N LYS A 94 12.23 -10.42 1.64
CA LYS A 94 13.14 -11.57 1.57
C LYS A 94 13.85 -11.85 2.90
N ASN A 95 14.19 -10.79 3.66
CA ASN A 95 14.83 -10.92 4.98
C ASN A 95 13.85 -11.42 6.05
N LEU A 96 12.56 -11.12 5.94
CA LEU A 96 11.52 -11.47 6.89
C LEU A 96 10.40 -12.29 6.21
N PRO A 97 10.68 -13.53 5.76
CA PRO A 97 9.74 -14.30 4.92
C PRO A 97 8.45 -14.72 5.66
N ASP A 98 8.47 -14.75 6.98
CA ASP A 98 7.33 -15.13 7.81
C ASP A 98 6.41 -13.92 8.15
N LEU A 99 6.89 -12.69 7.93
CA LEU A 99 6.10 -11.48 8.16
C LEU A 99 5.11 -11.28 7.02
N VAL A 100 3.82 -11.13 7.35
CA VAL A 100 2.81 -10.70 6.37
C VAL A 100 2.97 -9.21 6.11
N ILE A 101 3.29 -8.86 4.88
CA ILE A 101 3.51 -7.48 4.43
C ILE A 101 2.39 -7.10 3.45
N VAL A 102 1.79 -5.93 3.63
CA VAL A 102 0.83 -5.34 2.69
C VAL A 102 1.49 -4.14 2.02
N HIS A 103 1.68 -4.26 0.71
CA HIS A 103 2.21 -3.20 -0.16
C HIS A 103 1.08 -2.22 -0.48
N ASP A 104 1.08 -1.05 0.15
CA ASP A 104 0.04 -0.04 -0.01
C ASP A 104 0.23 0.81 -1.27
N HIS A 105 -0.89 1.13 -1.91
CA HIS A 105 -1.01 2.20 -2.90
C HIS A 105 -0.01 2.12 -4.07
N PHE A 106 0.28 0.88 -4.54
CA PHE A 106 1.22 0.63 -5.65
C PHE A 106 2.66 1.14 -5.40
N GLY A 107 3.05 1.36 -4.13
CA GLY A 107 4.30 2.03 -3.79
C GLY A 107 4.33 3.48 -4.28
N GLY A 108 3.21 4.20 -4.20
CA GLY A 108 3.09 5.63 -4.47
C GLY A 108 3.85 6.14 -5.69
N PRO A 109 3.53 5.72 -6.93
CA PRO A 109 4.22 6.20 -8.12
C PRO A 109 4.17 7.73 -8.20
N LEU A 110 5.34 8.39 -8.13
CA LEU A 110 5.44 9.84 -8.10
C LEU A 110 5.18 10.45 -9.49
N GLY A 111 4.44 11.57 -9.50
CA GLY A 111 4.14 12.34 -10.72
C GLY A 111 4.33 13.84 -10.54
N ILE A 112 4.98 14.26 -9.44
CA ILE A 112 5.26 15.66 -9.11
C ILE A 112 6.77 15.92 -9.02
N GLY A 113 7.19 17.16 -8.79
CA GLY A 113 8.59 17.51 -8.63
C GLY A 113 9.44 17.07 -9.82
N PRO A 114 10.54 16.33 -9.60
CA PRO A 114 11.43 15.86 -10.66
C PRO A 114 10.82 14.74 -11.53
N TYR A 115 9.69 14.19 -11.11
CA TYR A 115 8.95 13.09 -11.76
C TYR A 115 7.84 13.57 -12.70
N LYS A 116 7.56 14.88 -12.72
CA LYS A 116 6.53 15.46 -13.58
C LYS A 116 6.86 15.22 -15.05
N GLY A 117 5.91 14.64 -15.78
CA GLY A 117 6.04 14.34 -17.21
C GLY A 117 6.83 13.07 -17.53
N LYS A 118 7.27 12.30 -16.52
CA LYS A 118 8.05 11.06 -16.70
C LYS A 118 7.23 9.78 -16.45
N ARG A 119 5.91 9.88 -16.53
CA ARG A 119 5.00 8.76 -16.16
C ARG A 119 5.31 7.45 -16.90
N GLU A 120 5.59 7.49 -18.20
CA GLU A 120 5.89 6.29 -18.98
C GLU A 120 7.20 5.62 -18.55
N GLU A 121 8.24 6.43 -18.31
CA GLU A 121 9.53 5.96 -17.81
C GLU A 121 9.38 5.31 -16.43
N ILE A 122 8.69 6.02 -15.50
CA ILE A 122 8.42 5.54 -14.16
C ILE A 122 7.59 4.26 -14.21
N PHE A 123 6.55 4.20 -15.03
CA PHE A 123 5.69 3.02 -15.15
C PHE A 123 6.45 1.81 -15.67
N LYS A 124 7.41 2.02 -16.59
CA LYS A 124 8.26 0.94 -17.08
C LYS A 124 9.12 0.33 -15.97
N GLN A 125 9.85 1.17 -15.22
CA GLN A 125 10.68 0.71 -14.10
C GLN A 125 9.81 0.10 -12.98
N TRP A 126 8.72 0.77 -12.64
CA TRP A 126 7.76 0.30 -11.64
C TRP A 126 7.23 -1.11 -11.95
N LYS A 127 6.99 -1.45 -13.22
CA LYS A 127 6.59 -2.81 -13.59
C LYS A 127 7.64 -3.86 -13.27
N GLU A 128 8.90 -3.56 -13.52
CA GLU A 128 10.02 -4.44 -13.19
C GLU A 128 10.10 -4.66 -11.68
N ASP A 129 10.02 -3.59 -10.90
CA ASP A 129 10.09 -3.63 -9.43
C ASP A 129 8.88 -4.37 -8.82
N ILE A 130 7.67 -4.16 -9.32
CA ILE A 130 6.45 -4.87 -8.89
C ILE A 130 6.52 -6.36 -9.23
N TYR A 131 7.03 -6.72 -10.40
CA TYR A 131 7.24 -8.12 -10.76
C TYR A 131 8.17 -8.81 -9.74
N GLU A 132 9.33 -8.20 -9.44
CA GLU A 132 10.27 -8.73 -8.44
C GLU A 132 9.63 -8.83 -7.04
N LEU A 133 8.92 -7.79 -6.59
CA LEU A 133 8.22 -7.79 -5.31
C LEU A 133 7.17 -8.91 -5.24
N SER A 134 6.48 -9.17 -6.34
CA SER A 134 5.44 -10.22 -6.41
C SER A 134 5.97 -11.64 -6.19
N GLN A 135 7.28 -11.86 -6.37
CA GLN A 135 7.92 -13.17 -6.11
C GLN A 135 8.01 -13.46 -4.61
N CYS A 136 7.92 -12.44 -3.75
CA CYS A 136 7.85 -12.59 -2.30
C CYS A 136 6.44 -13.05 -1.89
N LYS A 137 6.30 -14.31 -1.45
CA LYS A 137 4.99 -14.94 -1.18
C LYS A 137 4.29 -14.38 0.07
N ASN A 138 5.02 -13.74 0.94
CA ASN A 138 4.54 -13.05 2.14
C ASN A 138 4.04 -11.62 1.87
N VAL A 139 4.11 -11.13 0.61
CA VAL A 139 3.63 -9.80 0.22
C VAL A 139 2.27 -9.89 -0.45
N TYR A 140 1.36 -9.01 0.00
CA TYR A 140 0.03 -8.76 -0.56
C TYR A 140 -0.03 -7.32 -1.07
N ALA A 141 -0.83 -7.05 -2.10
CA ALA A 141 -0.94 -5.72 -2.69
C ALA A 141 -2.32 -5.10 -2.42
N LYS A 142 -2.31 -3.86 -1.95
CA LYS A 142 -3.50 -3.05 -1.72
C LYS A 142 -3.69 -2.09 -2.89
N LEU A 143 -4.77 -2.29 -3.63
CA LEU A 143 -5.07 -1.65 -4.90
C LEU A 143 -5.97 -0.42 -4.71
N GLY A 144 -5.36 0.73 -4.55
CA GLY A 144 -6.01 2.02 -4.37
C GLY A 144 -4.98 3.11 -4.10
N GLY A 145 -5.42 4.35 -3.87
CA GLY A 145 -4.52 5.45 -3.50
C GLY A 145 -3.80 6.14 -4.66
N LEU A 146 -4.12 5.83 -5.92
CA LEU A 146 -3.52 6.53 -7.08
C LEU A 146 -4.11 7.92 -7.33
N ALA A 147 -5.20 8.31 -6.66
CA ALA A 147 -5.79 9.64 -6.82
C ALA A 147 -5.16 10.70 -5.90
N MET A 148 -4.12 10.34 -5.14
CA MET A 148 -3.36 11.30 -4.32
C MET A 148 -2.63 12.34 -5.16
N PRO A 149 -2.48 13.58 -4.67
CA PRO A 149 -1.75 14.64 -5.38
C PRO A 149 -0.32 14.27 -5.78
N VAL A 150 0.37 13.47 -4.98
CA VAL A 150 1.76 13.05 -5.24
C VAL A 150 1.90 12.21 -6.51
N ASN A 151 0.82 11.53 -6.93
CA ASN A 151 0.81 10.73 -8.15
C ASN A 151 0.69 11.56 -9.44
N GLY A 152 0.42 12.87 -9.31
CA GLY A 152 0.53 13.83 -10.40
C GLY A 152 -0.61 13.86 -11.41
N TRP A 153 -1.76 13.21 -11.15
CA TRP A 153 -2.96 13.34 -12.00
C TRP A 153 -3.61 14.72 -11.90
N ALA A 154 -3.32 15.44 -10.80
CA ALA A 154 -3.81 16.79 -10.53
C ALA A 154 -5.33 16.95 -10.47
N TRP A 155 -6.11 15.88 -10.35
CA TRP A 155 -7.56 15.88 -10.30
C TRP A 155 -8.12 16.74 -9.15
N HIS A 156 -7.40 16.84 -8.04
CA HIS A 156 -7.75 17.73 -6.91
C HIS A 156 -7.76 19.23 -7.26
N LYS A 157 -7.29 19.61 -8.47
CA LYS A 157 -7.27 20.99 -8.98
C LYS A 157 -8.40 21.25 -9.99
N ASN A 158 -9.10 20.20 -10.41
CA ASN A 158 -10.18 20.32 -11.39
C ASN A 158 -11.44 20.88 -10.72
N GLU A 159 -12.26 21.56 -11.50
CA GLU A 159 -13.57 22.06 -11.06
C GLU A 159 -14.51 20.92 -10.67
N TYR A 160 -14.42 19.79 -11.39
CA TYR A 160 -15.17 18.57 -11.11
C TYR A 160 -14.24 17.42 -10.75
N PRO A 161 -14.63 16.57 -9.77
CA PRO A 161 -13.88 15.35 -9.44
C PRO A 161 -13.74 14.40 -10.63
N ALA A 162 -12.70 13.58 -10.63
CA ALA A 162 -12.54 12.55 -11.66
C ALA A 162 -13.74 11.57 -11.68
N SER A 163 -14.14 11.15 -12.86
CA SER A 163 -15.13 10.11 -13.09
C SER A 163 -14.53 8.71 -12.98
N SER A 164 -15.38 7.67 -12.93
CA SER A 164 -14.91 6.28 -13.01
C SER A 164 -14.20 5.96 -14.33
N ASP A 165 -14.58 6.62 -15.42
CA ASP A 165 -13.96 6.41 -16.73
C ASP A 165 -12.60 7.09 -16.82
N ASP A 166 -12.41 8.24 -16.17
CA ASP A 166 -11.08 8.87 -16.03
C ASP A 166 -10.12 7.94 -15.27
N ILE A 167 -10.56 7.33 -14.16
CA ILE A 167 -9.76 6.38 -13.39
C ILE A 167 -9.37 5.19 -14.27
N ILE A 168 -10.31 4.59 -15.00
CA ILE A 168 -10.04 3.46 -15.90
C ILE A 168 -9.04 3.86 -16.98
N THR A 169 -9.28 4.97 -17.66
CA THR A 169 -8.44 5.42 -18.78
C THR A 169 -7.00 5.66 -18.33
N GLU A 170 -6.81 6.31 -17.20
CA GLU A 170 -5.52 6.80 -16.76
C GLU A 170 -4.74 5.79 -15.89
N GLN A 171 -5.46 4.95 -15.12
CA GLN A 171 -4.84 4.17 -14.05
C GLN A 171 -4.95 2.64 -14.23
N SER A 172 -5.79 2.13 -15.14
CA SER A 172 -6.03 0.69 -15.28
C SER A 172 -4.76 -0.15 -15.41
N GLY A 173 -3.74 0.38 -16.08
CA GLY A 173 -2.46 -0.30 -16.28
C GLY A 173 -1.77 -0.70 -14.95
N TYR A 174 -1.84 0.16 -13.92
CA TYR A 174 -1.28 -0.15 -12.61
C TYR A 174 -2.06 -1.28 -11.92
N TYR A 175 -3.38 -1.22 -11.95
CA TYR A 175 -4.26 -2.22 -11.34
C TYR A 175 -4.10 -3.58 -11.98
N LEU A 176 -4.29 -3.65 -13.30
CA LEU A 176 -4.27 -4.92 -14.04
C LEU A 176 -2.91 -5.58 -13.98
N TYR A 177 -1.83 -4.82 -14.14
CA TYR A 177 -0.47 -5.37 -14.04
C TYR A 177 -0.17 -5.92 -12.64
N THR A 178 -0.59 -5.21 -11.58
CA THR A 178 -0.40 -5.72 -10.21
C THR A 178 -1.19 -7.01 -9.98
N ILE A 179 -2.45 -7.06 -10.45
CA ILE A 179 -3.26 -8.29 -10.34
C ILE A 179 -2.63 -9.45 -11.14
N ASP A 180 -2.08 -9.18 -12.31
CA ASP A 180 -1.37 -10.19 -13.12
C ASP A 180 -0.14 -10.75 -12.40
N CYS A 181 0.67 -9.90 -11.77
CA CYS A 181 1.87 -10.30 -11.04
C CYS A 181 1.59 -11.04 -9.73
N PHE A 182 0.66 -10.54 -8.92
CA PHE A 182 0.38 -11.09 -7.59
C PHE A 182 -0.70 -12.19 -7.58
N GLY A 183 -1.61 -12.14 -8.55
CA GLY A 183 -2.85 -12.91 -8.54
C GLY A 183 -3.91 -12.33 -7.60
N SER A 184 -5.20 -12.55 -7.90
CA SER A 184 -6.32 -12.01 -7.11
C SER A 184 -6.27 -12.36 -5.63
N LYS A 185 -5.75 -13.56 -5.29
CA LYS A 185 -5.63 -14.07 -3.91
C LYS A 185 -4.59 -13.32 -3.05
N ARG A 186 -3.79 -12.44 -3.67
CA ARG A 186 -2.84 -11.57 -2.98
C ARG A 186 -3.05 -10.09 -3.29
N CYS A 187 -4.21 -9.74 -3.87
CA CYS A 187 -4.62 -8.36 -4.15
C CYS A 187 -5.93 -8.04 -3.43
N MET A 188 -6.08 -6.81 -2.96
CA MET A 188 -7.30 -6.31 -2.36
C MET A 188 -7.55 -4.86 -2.73
N PHE A 189 -8.78 -4.53 -3.13
CA PHE A 189 -9.16 -3.14 -3.39
C PHE A 189 -9.29 -2.34 -2.09
N GLU A 190 -8.94 -1.06 -2.18
CA GLU A 190 -9.15 -0.09 -1.11
C GLU A 190 -9.57 1.27 -1.67
N SER A 191 -10.21 2.09 -0.85
CA SER A 191 -10.62 3.44 -1.24
C SER A 191 -9.57 4.51 -0.98
N ASN A 192 -8.61 4.23 -0.09
CA ASN A 192 -7.69 5.22 0.49
C ASN A 192 -8.39 6.49 1.05
N PHE A 193 -9.64 6.33 1.53
CA PHE A 193 -10.39 7.44 2.12
C PHE A 193 -9.98 7.67 3.57
N PRO A 194 -9.86 8.94 4.01
CA PRO A 194 -10.32 10.16 3.32
C PRO A 194 -9.29 10.81 2.37
N VAL A 195 -8.09 10.23 2.15
CA VAL A 195 -7.01 10.91 1.41
C VAL A 195 -7.40 11.18 -0.04
N ASP A 196 -7.93 10.21 -0.75
CA ASP A 196 -8.33 10.36 -2.16
C ASP A 196 -9.59 11.20 -2.37
N LYS A 197 -10.33 11.55 -1.29
CA LYS A 197 -11.55 12.38 -1.35
C LYS A 197 -11.34 13.73 -2.05
N GLN A 198 -10.14 14.27 -2.00
CA GLN A 198 -9.81 15.54 -2.64
C GLN A 198 -9.81 15.46 -4.17
N SER A 199 -9.74 14.28 -4.76
CA SER A 199 -9.63 14.04 -6.20
C SER A 199 -10.84 13.31 -6.78
N VAL A 200 -11.50 12.45 -5.98
CA VAL A 200 -12.56 11.55 -6.44
C VAL A 200 -13.53 11.22 -5.31
N SER A 201 -14.80 10.94 -5.65
CA SER A 201 -15.77 10.51 -4.65
C SER A 201 -15.67 9.03 -4.33
N TYR A 202 -16.07 8.63 -3.11
CA TYR A 202 -16.06 7.24 -2.65
C TYR A 202 -16.81 6.29 -3.61
N HIS A 203 -18.00 6.68 -4.03
CA HIS A 203 -18.79 5.85 -4.94
C HIS A 203 -18.16 5.68 -6.33
N VAL A 204 -17.49 6.72 -6.81
CA VAL A 204 -16.83 6.71 -8.13
C VAL A 204 -15.63 5.75 -8.12
N ILE A 205 -14.83 5.73 -7.06
CA ILE A 205 -13.72 4.76 -6.93
C ILE A 205 -14.24 3.32 -6.99
N TRP A 206 -15.26 2.97 -6.19
CA TRP A 206 -15.80 1.63 -6.20
C TRP A 206 -16.48 1.25 -7.52
N ASN A 207 -17.10 2.23 -8.22
CA ASN A 207 -17.63 1.99 -9.55
C ASN A 207 -16.52 1.76 -10.59
N ALA A 208 -15.39 2.49 -10.48
CA ALA A 208 -14.23 2.24 -11.32
C ALA A 208 -13.69 0.81 -11.13
N TYR A 209 -13.55 0.33 -9.89
CA TYR A 209 -13.11 -1.03 -9.63
C TYR A 209 -14.06 -2.09 -10.19
N LYS A 210 -15.37 -1.90 -10.04
CA LYS A 210 -16.36 -2.81 -10.64
C LYS A 210 -16.26 -2.86 -12.16
N LYS A 211 -16.10 -1.72 -12.82
CA LYS A 211 -15.88 -1.65 -14.27
C LYS A 211 -14.56 -2.34 -14.68
N LEU A 212 -13.48 -2.09 -13.92
CA LEU A 212 -12.15 -2.61 -14.20
C LEU A 212 -12.12 -4.14 -14.29
N VAL A 213 -12.85 -4.79 -13.40
CA VAL A 213 -12.87 -6.26 -13.30
C VAL A 213 -14.18 -6.89 -13.74
N GLN A 214 -14.98 -6.19 -14.55
CA GLN A 214 -16.31 -6.66 -14.96
C GLN A 214 -16.27 -8.06 -15.62
N ASP A 215 -15.21 -8.34 -16.38
CA ASP A 215 -15.02 -9.58 -17.13
C ASP A 215 -14.22 -10.65 -16.35
N PHE A 216 -13.83 -10.38 -15.09
CA PHE A 216 -13.18 -11.36 -14.22
C PHE A 216 -14.19 -12.38 -13.72
N ASP A 217 -13.72 -13.58 -13.37
CA ASP A 217 -14.59 -14.56 -12.74
C ASP A 217 -15.03 -14.11 -11.33
N GLU A 218 -16.08 -14.76 -10.80
CA GLU A 218 -16.69 -14.38 -9.52
C GLU A 218 -15.74 -14.66 -8.33
N GLN A 219 -14.83 -15.64 -8.45
CA GLN A 219 -13.87 -15.93 -7.39
C GLN A 219 -12.79 -14.87 -7.33
N ASP A 220 -12.31 -14.38 -8.47
CA ASP A 220 -11.35 -13.29 -8.53
C ASP A 220 -11.95 -11.98 -8.02
N LYS A 221 -13.19 -11.67 -8.41
CA LYS A 221 -13.95 -10.53 -7.86
C LYS A 221 -14.08 -10.63 -6.35
N HIS A 222 -14.49 -11.80 -5.84
CA HIS A 222 -14.59 -12.07 -4.41
C HIS A 222 -13.27 -11.79 -3.69
N ASN A 223 -12.15 -12.31 -4.20
CA ASN A 223 -10.84 -12.09 -3.61
C ASN A 223 -10.49 -10.59 -3.56
N LEU A 224 -10.63 -9.89 -4.69
CA LEU A 224 -10.26 -8.49 -4.84
C LEU A 224 -11.10 -7.55 -3.98
N PHE A 225 -12.42 -7.79 -3.85
CA PHE A 225 -13.31 -6.90 -3.13
C PHE A 225 -13.35 -7.15 -1.62
N TYR A 226 -13.10 -8.39 -1.15
CA TYR A 226 -13.08 -8.63 0.29
C TYR A 226 -12.30 -9.87 0.76
N GLY A 227 -12.28 -10.98 0.03
CA GLY A 227 -11.75 -12.25 0.54
C GLY A 227 -10.27 -12.21 0.90
N THR A 228 -9.45 -11.48 0.13
CA THR A 228 -8.03 -11.30 0.46
C THR A 228 -7.86 -10.44 1.71
N ALA A 229 -8.61 -9.35 1.85
CA ALA A 229 -8.56 -8.50 3.04
C ALA A 229 -9.02 -9.26 4.29
N GLU A 230 -10.11 -10.03 4.19
CA GLU A 230 -10.63 -10.89 5.25
C GLU A 230 -9.56 -11.86 5.75
N LYS A 231 -8.87 -12.54 4.84
CA LYS A 231 -7.80 -13.47 5.15
C LYS A 231 -6.60 -12.78 5.80
N VAL A 232 -6.09 -11.71 5.17
CA VAL A 232 -4.86 -11.01 5.59
C VAL A 232 -5.01 -10.38 6.95
N TYR A 233 -6.12 -9.68 7.17
CA TYR A 233 -6.39 -8.97 8.43
C TYR A 233 -7.23 -9.79 9.42
N LYS A 234 -7.53 -11.07 9.12
CA LYS A 234 -8.28 -11.97 10.02
C LYS A 234 -9.58 -11.31 10.49
N LEU A 235 -10.40 -10.83 9.52
CA LEU A 235 -11.60 -10.04 9.81
C LEU A 235 -12.82 -10.87 10.22
N THR A 236 -12.78 -12.17 10.02
CA THR A 236 -13.81 -13.12 10.53
C THR A 236 -13.58 -13.39 12.02
N ASN A 237 -14.62 -13.20 12.81
CA ASN A 237 -14.69 -13.64 14.21
C ASN A 237 -15.00 -15.14 14.27
#